data_f512f05650b1c33a85e23adc288b47af
#
_entry.id   f512f05650b1c33a85e23adc288b47af
#
_cell.length_a   1.000
_cell.length_b   1.000
_cell.length_c   1.000
_cell.angle_alpha   90.00
_cell.angle_beta   90.00
_cell.angle_gamma   90.00
#
_symmetry.space_group_name_H-M   'P 1'
#
loop_
_entity.id
_entity.type
_entity.pdbx_description
1 polymer ?
#
loop_
_entity_poly.entity_id
_entity_poly.type
_entity_poly.pdbx_seq_one_letter_code
_entity_poly.pdbx_strand_id
1 'polypeptide(L)'
;MERIFAAVDSFRGKRIAVIGDLMLDAYTWGKVNRISPEAPVPVVQVTRRSCCLGGAANVIRNIVSLGASAAAFGIVGNDAHGAKLRELLNQEGIDPTGVMTDPNRPTTFKERIIAGSQQLLRLDDEQQTAVDETIREKLCEKFGSYLKTARPDAVIIEDYAKGLFSPDYTQRLVDLCTAENIPVTLDPNAHNPLNLHHLTIMKPNRAEAYEIAGIQQPVTGDSLDSLKAVAAKIRREWEVKYLLISLAEDGMALFMNDGSCKVIPTRAKEVFDVSGAGDTVIAASTLALCVKDDPVQAAEIANYAAGVVVGKLGTATVTADELKNALK
;
A
#
# COMPACT_ATOMS: atom_id res chain seq x y z
N MET A 1 -7.27 -25.54 1.51
CA MET A 1 -6.34 -25.36 0.37
C MET A 1 -7.11 -25.12 -0.93
N GLU A 2 -7.91 -26.08 -1.46
CA GLU A 2 -8.68 -25.91 -2.72
C GLU A 2 -9.50 -24.60 -2.77
N ARG A 3 -10.13 -24.22 -1.66
CA ARG A 3 -10.91 -22.96 -1.58
C ARG A 3 -10.06 -21.69 -1.79
N ILE A 4 -8.81 -21.71 -1.30
CA ILE A 4 -7.90 -20.57 -1.46
C ILE A 4 -7.39 -20.50 -2.92
N PHE A 5 -7.08 -21.66 -3.53
CA PHE A 5 -6.73 -21.72 -4.95
C PHE A 5 -7.84 -21.13 -5.84
N ALA A 6 -9.07 -21.59 -5.62
CA ALA A 6 -10.23 -21.10 -6.37
C ALA A 6 -10.43 -19.57 -6.18
N ALA A 7 -10.17 -19.04 -4.98
CA ALA A 7 -10.24 -17.62 -4.72
C ALA A 7 -9.19 -16.84 -5.53
N VAL A 8 -7.92 -17.31 -5.57
CA VAL A 8 -6.85 -16.68 -6.35
C VAL A 8 -7.17 -16.71 -7.85
N ASP A 9 -7.73 -17.80 -8.38
CA ASP A 9 -8.17 -17.88 -9.78
C ASP A 9 -9.27 -16.86 -10.10
N SER A 10 -10.10 -16.54 -9.12
CA SER A 10 -11.21 -15.60 -9.24
C SER A 10 -10.80 -14.11 -9.16
N PHE A 11 -9.51 -13.81 -8.91
CA PHE A 11 -8.99 -12.44 -9.01
C PHE A 11 -9.08 -11.89 -10.43
N ARG A 12 -8.98 -12.79 -11.41
CA ARG A 12 -9.13 -12.45 -12.83
C ARG A 12 -10.53 -11.91 -13.10
N GLY A 13 -10.57 -10.71 -13.68
CA GLY A 13 -11.83 -10.01 -13.95
C GLY A 13 -12.27 -9.06 -12.84
N LYS A 14 -11.62 -9.08 -11.67
CA LYS A 14 -11.82 -8.05 -10.65
C LYS A 14 -11.22 -6.72 -11.09
N ARG A 15 -11.86 -5.63 -10.67
CA ARG A 15 -11.44 -4.26 -10.96
C ARG A 15 -11.33 -3.48 -9.65
N ILE A 16 -10.14 -2.97 -9.37
CA ILE A 16 -9.87 -2.21 -8.16
C ILE A 16 -9.48 -0.78 -8.54
N ALA A 17 -10.06 0.22 -7.88
CA ALA A 17 -9.55 1.57 -7.94
C ALA A 17 -8.63 1.81 -6.75
N VAL A 18 -7.46 2.39 -6.99
CA VAL A 18 -6.53 2.79 -5.93
C VAL A 18 -6.39 4.30 -5.98
N ILE A 19 -6.71 4.97 -4.87
CA ILE A 19 -6.50 6.40 -4.70
C ILE A 19 -5.47 6.62 -3.59
N GLY A 20 -4.38 7.35 -3.89
CA GLY A 20 -3.33 7.52 -2.90
C GLY A 20 -2.13 8.32 -3.37
N ASP A 21 -1.12 8.33 -2.51
CA ASP A 21 0.15 9.00 -2.75
C ASP A 21 0.99 8.18 -3.73
N LEU A 22 0.90 8.55 -5.01
CA LEU A 22 1.68 7.94 -6.09
C LEU A 22 3.14 8.39 -5.99
N MET A 23 4.07 7.45 -6.13
CA MET A 23 5.49 7.77 -6.09
C MET A 23 6.31 6.90 -7.04
N LEU A 24 7.52 7.36 -7.33
CA LEU A 24 8.50 6.65 -8.12
C LEU A 24 9.66 6.22 -7.21
N ASP A 25 9.89 4.93 -7.09
CA ASP A 25 11.06 4.37 -6.43
C ASP A 25 12.18 4.16 -7.46
N ALA A 26 13.39 4.63 -7.15
CA ALA A 26 14.55 4.45 -7.99
C ALA A 26 15.68 3.74 -7.23
N TYR A 27 16.49 3.03 -7.99
CA TYR A 27 17.63 2.31 -7.48
C TYR A 27 18.84 2.61 -8.35
N THR A 28 19.92 3.13 -7.75
CA THR A 28 21.21 3.34 -8.39
C THR A 28 22.22 2.39 -7.75
N TRP A 29 22.61 1.37 -8.51
CA TRP A 29 23.66 0.43 -8.09
C TRP A 29 25.01 0.88 -8.59
N GLY A 30 26.03 0.69 -7.76
CA GLY A 30 27.40 1.02 -8.10
C GLY A 30 28.44 0.25 -7.32
N LYS A 31 29.70 0.65 -7.52
CA LYS A 31 30.85 0.18 -6.75
C LYS A 31 31.53 1.36 -6.09
N VAL A 32 32.02 1.17 -4.88
CA VAL A 32 32.84 2.14 -4.17
C VAL A 32 34.26 1.62 -4.15
N ASN A 33 35.16 2.29 -4.90
CA ASN A 33 36.56 1.93 -4.99
C ASN A 33 37.50 3.00 -4.40
N ARG A 34 36.96 4.18 -4.06
CA ARG A 34 37.74 5.30 -3.52
C ARG A 34 36.87 6.24 -2.69
N ILE A 35 37.52 7.00 -1.84
CA ILE A 35 36.95 8.17 -1.18
C ILE A 35 37.18 9.40 -2.07
N SER A 36 36.26 10.35 -2.03
CA SER A 36 36.39 11.61 -2.76
C SER A 36 37.60 12.42 -2.25
N PRO A 37 38.37 13.05 -3.13
CA PRO A 37 39.39 14.02 -2.70
C PRO A 37 38.77 15.34 -2.19
N GLU A 38 37.51 15.60 -2.46
CA GLU A 38 36.82 16.86 -2.11
C GLU A 38 36.18 16.80 -0.71
N ALA A 39 35.84 15.61 -0.23
CA ALA A 39 35.21 15.39 1.07
C ALA A 39 35.37 13.92 1.49
N PRO A 40 35.27 13.58 2.80
CA PRO A 40 35.39 12.19 3.29
C PRO A 40 34.14 11.37 3.01
N VAL A 41 33.73 11.31 1.75
CA VAL A 41 32.56 10.57 1.27
C VAL A 41 32.95 9.54 0.19
N PRO A 42 32.26 8.38 0.11
CA PRO A 42 32.53 7.40 -0.94
C PRO A 42 32.13 7.93 -2.31
N VAL A 43 32.92 7.60 -3.33
CA VAL A 43 32.59 7.83 -4.75
C VAL A 43 31.93 6.57 -5.29
N VAL A 44 30.65 6.65 -5.61
CA VAL A 44 29.89 5.55 -6.21
C VAL A 44 30.02 5.59 -7.73
N GLN A 45 30.72 4.61 -8.27
CA GLN A 45 30.78 4.39 -9.72
C GLN A 45 29.54 3.62 -10.16
N VAL A 46 28.59 4.31 -10.79
CA VAL A 46 27.30 3.74 -11.17
C VAL A 46 27.47 2.65 -12.21
N THR A 47 26.84 1.50 -11.99
CA THR A 47 26.83 0.35 -12.90
C THR A 47 25.45 0.10 -13.50
N ARG A 48 24.38 0.41 -12.76
CA ARG A 48 23.00 0.21 -13.21
C ARG A 48 22.07 1.22 -12.53
N ARG A 49 21.03 1.63 -13.24
CA ARG A 49 19.88 2.33 -12.68
C ARG A 49 18.59 1.63 -13.05
N SER A 50 17.62 1.66 -12.17
CA SER A 50 16.24 1.27 -12.48
C SER A 50 15.28 2.12 -11.67
N CYS A 51 14.04 2.20 -12.13
CA CYS A 51 12.94 2.78 -11.38
C CYS A 51 11.71 1.89 -11.52
N CYS A 52 10.84 1.97 -10.51
CA CYS A 52 9.58 1.26 -10.47
C CYS A 52 8.52 2.13 -9.80
N LEU A 53 7.27 1.74 -9.98
CA LEU A 53 6.13 2.33 -9.29
C LEU A 53 6.21 2.02 -7.80
N GLY A 54 6.04 3.05 -6.94
CA GLY A 54 6.11 2.96 -5.48
C GLY A 54 4.86 3.55 -4.81
N GLY A 55 4.73 3.39 -3.50
CA GLY A 55 3.58 3.82 -2.73
C GLY A 55 2.27 3.26 -3.27
N ALA A 56 1.23 4.09 -3.42
CA ALA A 56 -0.05 3.67 -3.98
C ALA A 56 0.09 2.98 -5.35
N ALA A 57 1.08 3.38 -6.16
CA ALA A 57 1.34 2.73 -7.45
C ALA A 57 1.94 1.32 -7.28
N ASN A 58 2.64 1.00 -6.19
CA ASN A 58 3.08 -0.36 -5.90
C ASN A 58 1.91 -1.27 -5.47
N VAL A 59 0.92 -0.74 -4.74
CA VAL A 59 -0.34 -1.47 -4.47
C VAL A 59 -1.01 -1.85 -5.79
N ILE A 60 -1.10 -0.91 -6.74
CA ILE A 60 -1.67 -1.13 -8.07
C ILE A 60 -0.92 -2.25 -8.81
N ARG A 61 0.41 -2.25 -8.80
CA ARG A 61 1.24 -3.30 -9.41
C ARG A 61 0.95 -4.68 -8.82
N ASN A 62 0.78 -4.76 -7.49
CA ASN A 62 0.43 -6.02 -6.84
C ASN A 62 -0.94 -6.52 -7.32
N ILE A 63 -1.93 -5.65 -7.47
CA ILE A 63 -3.26 -6.00 -7.99
C ILE A 63 -3.15 -6.58 -9.40
N VAL A 64 -2.42 -5.89 -10.30
CA VAL A 64 -2.23 -6.33 -11.69
C VAL A 64 -1.43 -7.63 -11.77
N SER A 65 -0.37 -7.77 -10.96
CA SER A 65 0.45 -8.97 -10.89
C SER A 65 -0.33 -10.20 -10.40
N LEU A 66 -1.33 -9.99 -9.54
CA LEU A 66 -2.28 -11.02 -9.09
C LEU A 66 -3.36 -11.35 -10.13
N GLY A 67 -3.39 -10.66 -11.27
CA GLY A 67 -4.27 -10.96 -12.41
C GLY A 67 -5.55 -10.14 -12.49
N ALA A 68 -5.76 -9.19 -11.59
CA ALA A 68 -6.88 -8.25 -11.63
C ALA A 68 -6.54 -6.99 -12.46
N SER A 69 -7.52 -6.14 -12.73
CA SER A 69 -7.31 -4.83 -13.34
C SER A 69 -7.36 -3.72 -12.30
N ALA A 70 -6.59 -2.64 -12.52
CA ALA A 70 -6.53 -1.53 -11.61
C ALA A 70 -6.61 -0.18 -12.33
N ALA A 71 -7.18 0.83 -11.64
CA ALA A 71 -7.16 2.23 -12.05
C ALA A 71 -6.45 3.05 -10.97
N ALA A 72 -5.58 3.96 -11.43
CA ALA A 72 -4.76 4.82 -10.57
C ALA A 72 -5.41 6.20 -10.39
N PHE A 73 -5.56 6.61 -9.13
CA PHE A 73 -5.99 7.95 -8.73
C PHE A 73 -4.96 8.56 -7.78
N GLY A 74 -4.53 9.78 -8.08
CA GLY A 74 -3.54 10.47 -7.26
C GLY A 74 -2.92 11.64 -7.99
N ILE A 75 -1.81 12.16 -7.47
CA ILE A 75 -1.19 13.38 -7.94
C ILE A 75 0.28 13.14 -8.25
N VAL A 76 0.74 13.74 -9.33
CA VAL A 76 2.15 13.82 -9.72
C VAL A 76 2.52 15.26 -10.05
N GLY A 77 3.78 15.60 -10.01
CA GLY A 77 4.30 16.90 -10.47
C GLY A 77 4.31 17.05 -11.98
N ASN A 78 4.56 18.27 -12.44
CA ASN A 78 4.83 18.57 -13.85
C ASN A 78 6.34 18.44 -14.12
N ASP A 79 6.89 17.24 -13.92
CA ASP A 79 8.34 16.96 -13.98
C ASP A 79 8.64 15.65 -14.70
N ALA A 80 9.92 15.35 -14.85
CA ALA A 80 10.38 14.13 -15.52
C ALA A 80 9.97 12.85 -14.76
N HIS A 81 9.89 12.90 -13.43
CA HIS A 81 9.47 11.77 -12.61
C HIS A 81 7.96 11.49 -12.79
N GLY A 82 7.13 12.52 -12.86
CA GLY A 82 5.70 12.39 -13.16
C GLY A 82 5.44 11.82 -14.56
N ALA A 83 6.20 12.29 -15.56
CA ALA A 83 6.15 11.72 -16.90
C ALA A 83 6.55 10.23 -16.91
N LYS A 84 7.65 9.88 -16.19
CA LYS A 84 8.10 8.49 -16.07
C LYS A 84 7.12 7.59 -15.33
N LEU A 85 6.49 8.09 -14.27
CA LEU A 85 5.46 7.35 -13.53
C LEU A 85 4.28 7.01 -14.45
N ARG A 86 3.79 7.97 -15.24
CA ARG A 86 2.70 7.74 -16.22
C ARG A 86 3.11 6.74 -17.31
N GLU A 87 4.35 6.83 -17.79
CA GLU A 87 4.90 5.86 -18.75
C GLU A 87 4.85 4.43 -18.18
N LEU A 88 5.30 4.24 -16.92
CA LEU A 88 5.29 2.94 -16.24
C LEU A 88 3.86 2.41 -16.03
N LEU A 89 2.91 3.26 -15.62
CA LEU A 89 1.51 2.87 -15.50
C LEU A 89 0.97 2.33 -16.83
N ASN A 90 1.24 3.03 -17.93
CA ASN A 90 0.82 2.60 -19.26
C ASN A 90 1.48 1.29 -19.70
N GLN A 91 2.78 1.11 -19.41
CA GLN A 91 3.51 -0.13 -19.74
C GLN A 91 2.97 -1.34 -19.00
N GLU A 92 2.49 -1.16 -17.77
CA GLU A 92 1.89 -2.22 -16.96
C GLU A 92 0.36 -2.38 -17.23
N GLY A 93 -0.21 -1.64 -18.20
CA GLY A 93 -1.63 -1.73 -18.56
C GLY A 93 -2.58 -1.16 -17.51
N ILE A 94 -2.09 -0.24 -16.68
CA ILE A 94 -2.83 0.40 -15.61
C ILE A 94 -3.55 1.64 -16.17
N ASP A 95 -4.83 1.81 -15.86
CA ASP A 95 -5.60 3.01 -16.25
C ASP A 95 -5.12 4.24 -15.46
N PRO A 96 -4.45 5.23 -16.11
CA PRO A 96 -3.94 6.42 -15.45
C PRO A 96 -4.95 7.59 -15.45
N THR A 97 -6.22 7.34 -15.79
CA THR A 97 -7.24 8.40 -15.98
C THR A 97 -7.38 9.30 -14.75
N GLY A 98 -7.24 8.75 -13.56
CA GLY A 98 -7.32 9.49 -12.30
C GLY A 98 -6.01 10.16 -11.86
N VAL A 99 -4.92 10.05 -12.61
CA VAL A 99 -3.65 10.70 -12.24
C VAL A 99 -3.66 12.18 -12.64
N MET A 100 -3.71 13.06 -11.65
CA MET A 100 -3.72 14.51 -11.85
C MET A 100 -2.29 15.07 -11.84
N THR A 101 -2.10 16.26 -12.40
CA THR A 101 -0.83 16.98 -12.34
C THR A 101 -0.99 18.22 -11.47
N ASP A 102 -0.14 18.36 -10.46
CA ASP A 102 0.03 19.60 -9.68
C ASP A 102 1.36 20.25 -10.11
N PRO A 103 1.32 21.41 -10.78
CA PRO A 103 2.55 22.08 -11.25
C PRO A 103 3.37 22.69 -10.10
N ASN A 104 2.80 22.79 -8.90
CA ASN A 104 3.39 23.49 -7.76
C ASN A 104 4.11 22.54 -6.78
N ARG A 105 4.17 21.24 -7.11
CA ARG A 105 4.86 20.25 -6.28
C ARG A 105 5.65 19.28 -7.13
N PRO A 106 6.76 18.70 -6.60
CA PRO A 106 7.46 17.62 -7.26
C PRO A 106 6.64 16.34 -7.20
N THR A 107 6.85 15.44 -8.18
CA THR A 107 6.45 14.05 -8.04
C THR A 107 7.25 13.40 -6.91
N THR A 108 6.58 12.73 -5.98
CA THR A 108 7.27 12.01 -4.90
C THR A 108 8.22 10.99 -5.50
N PHE A 109 9.51 11.16 -5.21
CA PHE A 109 10.59 10.34 -5.76
C PHE A 109 11.56 9.91 -4.65
N LYS A 110 11.87 8.62 -4.62
CA LYS A 110 12.75 8.03 -3.60
C LYS A 110 13.84 7.22 -4.29
N GLU A 111 15.09 7.71 -4.24
CA GLU A 111 16.23 7.03 -4.85
C GLU A 111 17.12 6.38 -3.80
N ARG A 112 17.35 5.10 -3.94
CA ARG A 112 18.27 4.31 -3.09
C ARG A 112 19.59 4.10 -3.80
N ILE A 113 20.67 4.57 -3.19
CA ILE A 113 22.04 4.40 -3.69
C ILE A 113 22.64 3.16 -3.02
N ILE A 114 22.99 2.16 -3.82
CA ILE A 114 23.43 0.84 -3.35
C ILE A 114 24.84 0.55 -3.89
N ALA A 115 25.76 0.20 -3.02
CA ALA A 115 27.10 -0.26 -3.40
C ALA A 115 27.31 -1.70 -2.91
N GLY A 116 27.52 -2.61 -3.86
CA GLY A 116 27.54 -4.05 -3.54
C GLY A 116 26.19 -4.51 -3.00
N SER A 117 26.16 -4.93 -1.73
CA SER A 117 24.93 -5.35 -1.01
C SER A 117 24.44 -4.31 -0.01
N GLN A 118 25.11 -3.15 0.13
CA GLN A 118 24.81 -2.16 1.14
C GLN A 118 24.11 -0.93 0.53
N GLN A 119 22.96 -0.53 1.12
CA GLN A 119 22.38 0.77 0.87
C GLN A 119 23.19 1.84 1.59
N LEU A 120 23.76 2.78 0.83
CA LEU A 120 24.60 3.86 1.35
C LEU A 120 23.77 5.04 1.82
N LEU A 121 22.77 5.43 1.03
CA LEU A 121 21.85 6.52 1.37
C LEU A 121 20.55 6.41 0.58
N ARG A 122 19.53 7.16 0.99
CA ARG A 122 18.30 7.40 0.24
C ARG A 122 18.13 8.90 0.03
N LEU A 123 17.81 9.27 -1.20
CA LEU A 123 17.44 10.62 -1.60
C LEU A 123 15.92 10.66 -1.76
N ASP A 124 15.25 11.53 -1.01
CA ASP A 124 13.82 11.73 -1.08
C ASP A 124 13.54 13.14 -1.64
N ASP A 125 12.92 13.21 -2.82
CA ASP A 125 12.38 14.45 -3.40
C ASP A 125 10.86 14.38 -3.24
N GLU A 126 10.33 15.09 -2.25
CA GLU A 126 8.94 14.99 -1.87
C GLU A 126 8.43 16.25 -1.16
N GLN A 127 7.13 16.42 -1.18
CA GLN A 127 6.45 17.49 -0.45
C GLN A 127 5.31 16.91 0.38
N GLN A 128 5.22 17.32 1.65
CA GLN A 128 4.21 16.84 2.60
C GLN A 128 3.10 17.87 2.87
N THR A 129 3.22 19.09 2.34
CA THR A 129 2.17 20.11 2.47
C THR A 129 0.89 19.70 1.75
N ALA A 130 -0.24 20.18 2.23
CA ALA A 130 -1.53 19.90 1.63
C ALA A 130 -1.56 20.23 0.13
N VAL A 131 -2.17 19.33 -0.64
CA VAL A 131 -2.44 19.54 -2.07
C VAL A 131 -3.46 20.66 -2.23
N ASP A 132 -3.31 21.44 -3.30
CA ASP A 132 -4.26 22.51 -3.65
C ASP A 132 -5.69 22.00 -3.72
N GLU A 133 -6.61 22.72 -3.08
CA GLU A 133 -8.02 22.32 -2.96
C GLU A 133 -8.68 22.15 -4.34
N THR A 134 -8.35 23.03 -5.28
CA THR A 134 -8.90 22.94 -6.64
C THR A 134 -8.50 21.63 -7.34
N ILE A 135 -7.30 21.14 -7.08
CA ILE A 135 -6.80 19.87 -7.63
C ILE A 135 -7.49 18.69 -6.95
N ARG A 136 -7.65 18.75 -5.61
CA ARG A 136 -8.38 17.74 -4.84
C ARG A 136 -9.85 17.64 -5.28
N GLU A 137 -10.54 18.76 -5.49
CA GLU A 137 -11.92 18.78 -5.99
C GLU A 137 -12.03 18.13 -7.38
N LYS A 138 -11.16 18.49 -8.32
CA LYS A 138 -11.12 17.85 -9.65
C LYS A 138 -10.84 16.34 -9.58
N LEU A 139 -9.95 15.93 -8.66
CA LEU A 139 -9.68 14.52 -8.44
C LEU A 139 -10.91 13.80 -7.88
N CYS A 140 -11.60 14.41 -6.92
CA CYS A 140 -12.83 13.89 -6.31
C CYS A 140 -13.96 13.74 -7.35
N GLU A 141 -14.17 14.75 -8.21
CA GLU A 141 -15.14 14.70 -9.31
C GLU A 141 -14.84 13.57 -10.31
N LYS A 142 -13.57 13.44 -10.71
CA LYS A 142 -13.12 12.36 -11.59
C LYS A 142 -13.32 10.99 -10.95
N PHE A 143 -12.96 10.87 -9.69
CA PHE A 143 -13.12 9.64 -8.92
C PHE A 143 -14.61 9.25 -8.82
N GLY A 144 -15.48 10.18 -8.42
CA GLY A 144 -16.92 9.95 -8.34
C GLY A 144 -17.55 9.55 -9.70
N SER A 145 -17.08 10.17 -10.79
CA SER A 145 -17.51 9.78 -12.15
C SER A 145 -17.06 8.36 -12.50
N TYR A 146 -15.83 8.00 -12.14
CA TYR A 146 -15.29 6.65 -12.36
C TYR A 146 -16.08 5.59 -11.58
N LEU A 147 -16.40 5.83 -10.29
CA LEU A 147 -17.17 4.89 -9.49
C LEU A 147 -18.50 4.53 -10.16
N LYS A 148 -19.21 5.52 -10.72
CA LYS A 148 -20.51 5.34 -11.41
C LYS A 148 -20.38 4.60 -12.74
N THR A 149 -19.34 4.88 -13.51
CA THR A 149 -19.20 4.35 -14.90
C THR A 149 -18.48 3.00 -14.91
N ALA A 150 -17.40 2.86 -14.17
CA ALA A 150 -16.56 1.66 -14.16
C ALA A 150 -17.02 0.63 -13.13
N ARG A 151 -17.68 1.05 -12.04
CA ARG A 151 -18.16 0.22 -10.93
C ARG A 151 -17.10 -0.78 -10.47
N PRO A 152 -15.99 -0.30 -9.86
CA PRO A 152 -14.95 -1.19 -9.37
C PRO A 152 -15.51 -2.11 -8.26
N ASP A 153 -14.91 -3.30 -8.11
CA ASP A 153 -15.28 -4.26 -7.06
C ASP A 153 -14.87 -3.77 -5.67
N ALA A 154 -13.84 -2.92 -5.56
CA ALA A 154 -13.42 -2.25 -4.34
C ALA A 154 -12.56 -1.02 -4.64
N VAL A 155 -12.39 -0.19 -3.60
CA VAL A 155 -11.46 0.94 -3.58
C VAL A 155 -10.43 0.72 -2.49
N ILE A 156 -9.15 0.99 -2.79
CA ILE A 156 -8.07 1.08 -1.81
C ILE A 156 -7.66 2.55 -1.66
N ILE A 157 -7.63 3.03 -0.44
CA ILE A 157 -7.04 4.32 -0.05
C ILE A 157 -5.66 4.03 0.52
N GLU A 158 -4.62 4.69 -0.03
CA GLU A 158 -3.23 4.43 0.32
C GLU A 158 -2.57 5.74 0.76
N ASP A 159 -2.41 5.90 2.07
CA ASP A 159 -1.92 7.14 2.68
C ASP A 159 -0.45 7.02 3.10
N TYR A 160 0.41 7.82 2.48
CA TYR A 160 1.82 8.00 2.84
C TYR A 160 2.12 9.37 3.43
N ALA A 161 1.08 10.10 3.84
CA ALA A 161 1.17 11.45 4.42
C ALA A 161 1.92 12.45 3.50
N LYS A 162 1.61 12.43 2.18
CA LYS A 162 2.17 13.38 1.20
C LYS A 162 1.22 14.53 0.88
N GLY A 163 0.23 14.77 1.76
CA GLY A 163 -0.66 15.94 1.69
C GLY A 163 -1.88 15.78 0.79
N LEU A 164 -2.12 14.62 0.20
CA LEU A 164 -3.34 14.36 -0.57
C LEU A 164 -4.56 14.31 0.36
N PHE A 165 -4.44 13.60 1.46
CA PHE A 165 -5.55 13.29 2.35
C PHE A 165 -5.67 14.25 3.53
N SER A 166 -6.91 14.61 3.85
CA SER A 166 -7.34 15.24 5.10
C SER A 166 -8.62 14.53 5.57
N PRO A 167 -8.99 14.60 6.86
CA PRO A 167 -10.17 13.90 7.36
C PRO A 167 -11.43 14.13 6.52
N ASP A 168 -11.82 15.38 6.30
CA ASP A 168 -13.04 15.73 5.57
C ASP A 168 -12.98 15.29 4.09
N TYR A 169 -11.85 15.54 3.43
CA TYR A 169 -11.68 15.14 2.03
C TYR A 169 -11.74 13.62 1.86
N THR A 170 -11.06 12.89 2.73
CA THR A 170 -11.01 11.44 2.64
C THR A 170 -12.35 10.81 3.00
N GLN A 171 -13.07 11.36 3.99
CA GLN A 171 -14.41 10.90 4.30
C GLN A 171 -15.36 11.09 3.11
N ARG A 172 -15.29 12.20 2.39
CA ARG A 172 -16.06 12.40 1.16
C ARG A 172 -15.79 11.33 0.11
N LEU A 173 -14.53 10.89 -0.05
CA LEU A 173 -14.19 9.79 -0.97
C LEU A 173 -14.83 8.47 -0.51
N VAL A 174 -14.80 8.17 0.79
CA VAL A 174 -15.46 7.00 1.37
C VAL A 174 -16.98 7.07 1.17
N ASP A 175 -17.59 8.23 1.39
CA ASP A 175 -19.04 8.43 1.23
C ASP A 175 -19.49 8.22 -0.22
N LEU A 176 -18.68 8.66 -1.20
CA LEU A 176 -18.93 8.38 -2.62
C LEU A 176 -18.93 6.86 -2.91
N CYS A 177 -17.99 6.12 -2.32
CA CYS A 177 -17.94 4.67 -2.46
C CYS A 177 -19.14 4.00 -1.78
N THR A 178 -19.48 4.44 -0.58
CA THR A 178 -20.63 3.93 0.19
C THR A 178 -21.94 4.13 -0.54
N ALA A 179 -22.13 5.29 -1.18
CA ALA A 179 -23.33 5.59 -1.98
C ALA A 179 -23.49 4.64 -3.18
N GLU A 180 -22.40 4.11 -3.73
CA GLU A 180 -22.39 3.12 -4.81
C GLU A 180 -22.29 1.67 -4.30
N ASN A 181 -22.32 1.43 -2.98
CA ASN A 181 -22.12 0.13 -2.33
C ASN A 181 -20.76 -0.53 -2.67
N ILE A 182 -19.71 0.26 -2.85
CA ILE A 182 -18.36 -0.20 -3.14
C ILE A 182 -17.55 -0.27 -1.84
N PRO A 183 -17.00 -1.44 -1.47
CA PRO A 183 -16.18 -1.59 -0.27
C PRO A 183 -14.90 -0.76 -0.37
N VAL A 184 -14.52 -0.14 0.76
CA VAL A 184 -13.32 0.68 0.90
C VAL A 184 -12.35 0.03 1.85
N THR A 185 -11.09 -0.08 1.44
CA THR A 185 -9.99 -0.53 2.26
C THR A 185 -8.96 0.58 2.42
N LEU A 186 -8.34 0.67 3.59
CA LEU A 186 -7.39 1.73 3.94
C LEU A 186 -6.07 1.14 4.43
N ASP A 187 -4.97 1.59 3.84
CA ASP A 187 -3.65 1.54 4.46
C ASP A 187 -3.35 2.91 5.07
N PRO A 188 -3.43 3.05 6.40
CA PRO A 188 -3.33 4.34 7.05
C PRO A 188 -1.88 4.74 7.29
N ASN A 189 -1.64 6.05 7.42
CA ASN A 189 -0.41 6.58 7.98
C ASN A 189 -0.70 7.15 9.39
N ALA A 190 0.03 6.70 10.39
CA ALA A 190 -0.19 7.15 11.78
C ALA A 190 0.05 8.65 11.97
N HIS A 191 0.93 9.27 11.15
CA HIS A 191 1.16 10.72 11.20
C HIS A 191 0.04 11.55 10.54
N ASN A 192 -0.96 10.90 9.94
CA ASN A 192 -2.13 11.54 9.34
C ASN A 192 -3.42 10.88 9.85
N PRO A 193 -3.86 11.14 11.10
CA PRO A 193 -5.04 10.51 11.67
C PRO A 193 -6.32 11.04 11.00
N LEU A 194 -6.94 10.21 10.17
CA LEU A 194 -8.10 10.58 9.36
C LEU A 194 -9.45 10.35 10.05
N ASN A 195 -9.54 9.42 10.99
CA ASN A 195 -10.78 9.05 11.73
C ASN A 195 -11.98 8.81 10.81
N LEU A 196 -11.82 7.90 9.84
CA LEU A 196 -12.83 7.60 8.84
C LEU A 196 -13.89 6.61 9.34
N HIS A 197 -15.08 6.70 8.73
CA HIS A 197 -16.21 5.80 8.98
C HIS A 197 -16.49 4.94 7.74
N HIS A 198 -17.21 3.83 7.93
CA HIS A 198 -17.63 2.91 6.86
C HIS A 198 -16.50 2.21 6.10
N LEU A 199 -15.37 1.97 6.76
CA LEU A 199 -14.29 1.20 6.17
C LEU A 199 -14.57 -0.32 6.23
N THR A 200 -14.27 -1.03 5.14
CA THR A 200 -14.33 -2.50 5.10
C THR A 200 -13.11 -3.12 5.75
N ILE A 201 -11.91 -2.71 5.35
CA ILE A 201 -10.64 -3.08 5.99
C ILE A 201 -9.85 -1.82 6.31
N MET A 202 -9.15 -1.86 7.44
CA MET A 202 -8.04 -0.98 7.77
C MET A 202 -6.83 -1.83 8.11
N LYS A 203 -5.65 -1.53 7.53
CA LYS A 203 -4.45 -2.38 7.66
C LYS A 203 -3.24 -1.60 8.20
N PRO A 204 -3.20 -1.17 9.43
CA PRO A 204 -2.00 -0.63 10.04
C PRO A 204 -0.95 -1.73 10.31
N ASN A 205 0.32 -1.37 10.41
CA ASN A 205 1.28 -2.19 11.11
C ASN A 205 1.14 -2.05 12.63
N ARG A 206 1.90 -2.84 13.41
CA ARG A 206 1.85 -2.81 14.88
C ARG A 206 2.08 -1.41 15.45
N ALA A 207 3.15 -0.74 15.03
CA ALA A 207 3.51 0.59 15.55
C ALA A 207 2.45 1.64 15.18
N GLU A 208 1.99 1.64 13.93
CA GLU A 208 0.91 2.51 13.45
C GLU A 208 -0.38 2.27 14.23
N ALA A 209 -0.74 1.02 14.52
CA ALA A 209 -1.93 0.71 15.29
C ALA A 209 -1.89 1.31 16.71
N TYR A 210 -0.76 1.21 17.39
CA TYR A 210 -0.57 1.82 18.71
C TYR A 210 -0.63 3.35 18.63
N GLU A 211 0.03 3.96 17.64
CA GLU A 211 0.06 5.40 17.44
C GLU A 211 -1.34 5.95 17.10
N ILE A 212 -2.06 5.33 16.16
CA ILE A 212 -3.43 5.67 15.79
C ILE A 212 -4.36 5.56 17.01
N ALA A 213 -4.18 4.53 17.83
CA ALA A 213 -4.95 4.37 19.06
C ALA A 213 -4.56 5.39 20.15
N GLY A 214 -3.44 6.13 20.00
CA GLY A 214 -2.90 6.98 21.06
C GLY A 214 -2.58 6.18 22.33
N ILE A 215 -2.12 4.95 22.19
CA ILE A 215 -1.70 4.04 23.26
C ILE A 215 -0.19 3.83 23.11
N GLN A 216 0.55 3.98 24.20
CA GLN A 216 1.99 3.74 24.16
C GLN A 216 2.27 2.25 23.91
N GLN A 217 3.05 1.94 22.89
CA GLN A 217 3.49 0.57 22.64
C GLN A 217 4.44 0.10 23.72
N PRO A 218 4.23 -1.09 24.32
CA PRO A 218 5.16 -1.64 25.30
C PRO A 218 6.56 -1.87 24.68
N VAL A 219 7.59 -1.51 25.42
CA VAL A 219 8.99 -1.74 24.98
C VAL A 219 9.33 -3.24 24.96
N THR A 220 8.75 -4.00 25.89
CA THR A 220 8.89 -5.46 25.98
C THR A 220 7.55 -6.08 26.40
N GLY A 221 7.32 -7.33 26.00
CA GLY A 221 6.14 -8.08 26.45
C GLY A 221 4.83 -7.63 25.81
N ASP A 222 4.88 -7.15 24.56
CA ASP A 222 3.65 -6.88 23.81
C ASP A 222 2.82 -8.16 23.70
N SER A 223 1.62 -8.12 24.23
CA SER A 223 0.74 -9.27 24.34
C SER A 223 -0.46 -9.13 23.38
N LEU A 224 -1.08 -10.27 23.06
CA LEU A 224 -2.32 -10.24 22.31
C LEU A 224 -3.43 -9.42 23.03
N ASP A 225 -3.42 -9.36 24.35
CA ASP A 225 -4.42 -8.59 25.11
C ASP A 225 -4.16 -7.07 25.00
N SER A 226 -2.88 -6.63 24.98
CA SER A 226 -2.53 -5.23 24.68
C SER A 226 -3.03 -4.85 23.27
N LEU A 227 -2.81 -5.73 22.30
CA LEU A 227 -3.23 -5.51 20.93
C LEU A 227 -4.76 -5.51 20.76
N LYS A 228 -5.50 -6.33 21.56
CA LYS A 228 -6.97 -6.28 21.62
C LYS A 228 -7.49 -4.94 22.14
N ALA A 229 -6.82 -4.35 23.15
CA ALA A 229 -7.20 -3.03 23.66
C ALA A 229 -7.01 -1.94 22.61
N VAL A 230 -5.89 -1.98 21.87
CA VAL A 230 -5.60 -1.09 20.72
C VAL A 230 -6.68 -1.24 19.65
N ALA A 231 -6.96 -2.48 19.24
CA ALA A 231 -7.96 -2.78 18.22
C ALA A 231 -9.39 -2.33 18.63
N ALA A 232 -9.77 -2.53 19.88
CA ALA A 232 -11.06 -2.09 20.40
C ALA A 232 -11.21 -0.57 20.34
N LYS A 233 -10.12 0.17 20.63
CA LYS A 233 -10.12 1.64 20.54
C LYS A 233 -10.23 2.11 19.10
N ILE A 234 -9.39 1.62 18.19
CA ILE A 234 -9.43 1.97 16.76
C ILE A 234 -10.84 1.71 16.21
N ARG A 235 -11.37 0.51 16.40
CA ARG A 235 -12.67 0.14 15.85
C ARG A 235 -13.83 0.98 16.36
N ARG A 236 -13.77 1.47 17.59
CA ARG A 236 -14.77 2.39 18.14
C ARG A 236 -14.69 3.78 17.50
N GLU A 237 -13.48 4.26 17.18
CA GLU A 237 -13.24 5.60 16.68
C GLU A 237 -13.34 5.69 15.16
N TRP A 238 -13.02 4.60 14.45
CA TRP A 238 -12.93 4.56 12.98
C TRP A 238 -14.02 3.75 12.27
N GLU A 239 -14.96 3.14 12.97
CA GLU A 239 -16.04 2.30 12.39
C GLU A 239 -15.57 1.34 11.30
N VAL A 240 -14.50 0.61 11.56
CA VAL A 240 -13.94 -0.35 10.60
C VAL A 240 -14.53 -1.73 10.79
N LYS A 241 -14.96 -2.37 9.69
CA LYS A 241 -15.54 -3.73 9.71
C LYS A 241 -14.49 -4.78 10.09
N TYR A 242 -13.33 -4.73 9.48
CA TYR A 242 -12.21 -5.64 9.72
C TYR A 242 -10.92 -4.85 9.95
N LEU A 243 -10.28 -5.01 11.09
CA LEU A 243 -8.97 -4.42 11.37
C LEU A 243 -7.91 -5.51 11.25
N LEU A 244 -7.01 -5.38 10.27
CA LEU A 244 -5.93 -6.31 9.99
C LEU A 244 -4.60 -5.67 10.38
N ILE A 245 -4.03 -6.06 11.52
CA ILE A 245 -2.75 -5.51 12.00
C ILE A 245 -1.62 -6.43 11.58
N SER A 246 -0.66 -5.90 10.79
CA SER A 246 0.55 -6.65 10.46
C SER A 246 1.55 -6.62 11.62
N LEU A 247 2.16 -7.78 11.93
CA LEU A 247 2.97 -8.01 13.12
C LEU A 247 4.42 -8.41 12.77
N ALA A 248 4.89 -8.04 11.58
CA ALA A 248 6.20 -8.40 11.05
C ALA A 248 6.45 -9.93 11.08
N GLU A 249 7.49 -10.37 11.79
CA GLU A 249 7.84 -11.80 11.92
C GLU A 249 6.76 -12.66 12.61
N ASP A 250 5.87 -12.04 13.40
CA ASP A 250 4.78 -12.74 14.08
C ASP A 250 3.57 -13.01 13.14
N GLY A 251 3.56 -12.41 11.95
CA GLY A 251 2.49 -12.56 10.98
C GLY A 251 1.44 -11.45 11.04
N MET A 252 0.17 -11.78 11.33
CA MET A 252 -0.93 -10.81 11.33
C MET A 252 -1.96 -11.12 12.42
N ALA A 253 -2.63 -10.09 12.91
CA ALA A 253 -3.83 -10.21 13.77
C ALA A 253 -5.03 -9.57 13.10
N LEU A 254 -6.08 -10.35 12.88
CA LEU A 254 -7.34 -9.92 12.31
C LEU A 254 -8.39 -9.77 13.43
N PHE A 255 -8.96 -8.58 13.56
CA PHE A 255 -10.05 -8.27 14.51
C PHE A 255 -11.34 -8.06 13.73
N MET A 256 -12.40 -8.77 14.13
CA MET A 256 -13.69 -8.82 13.44
C MET A 256 -14.78 -8.08 14.22
N ASN A 257 -15.92 -7.79 13.55
CA ASN A 257 -17.01 -7.01 14.14
C ASN A 257 -17.65 -7.66 15.37
N ASP A 258 -17.66 -8.98 15.46
CA ASP A 258 -18.17 -9.75 16.61
C ASP A 258 -17.26 -9.71 17.85
N GLY A 259 -16.13 -8.97 17.77
CA GLY A 259 -15.13 -8.89 18.81
C GLY A 259 -14.11 -10.03 18.78
N SER A 260 -14.25 -11.00 17.88
CA SER A 260 -13.29 -12.09 17.75
C SER A 260 -11.98 -11.62 17.13
N CYS A 261 -10.89 -12.31 17.49
CA CYS A 261 -9.56 -12.07 16.98
C CYS A 261 -8.97 -13.38 16.44
N LYS A 262 -8.37 -13.32 15.24
CA LYS A 262 -7.64 -14.43 14.65
C LYS A 262 -6.18 -14.02 14.44
N VAL A 263 -5.26 -14.72 15.08
CA VAL A 263 -3.82 -14.59 14.80
C VAL A 263 -3.46 -15.54 13.66
N ILE A 264 -2.76 -15.02 12.67
CA ILE A 264 -2.31 -15.74 11.47
C ILE A 264 -0.78 -15.68 11.49
N PRO A 265 -0.09 -16.78 11.82
CA PRO A 265 1.36 -16.79 11.92
C PRO A 265 2.01 -16.57 10.55
N THR A 266 3.19 -15.96 10.54
CA THR A 266 3.93 -15.65 9.30
C THR A 266 4.12 -16.89 8.43
N ARG A 267 4.14 -16.68 7.12
CA ARG A 267 4.44 -17.70 6.10
C ARG A 267 5.74 -17.41 5.37
N ALA A 268 6.46 -16.37 5.76
CA ALA A 268 7.79 -16.07 5.22
C ALA A 268 8.76 -17.21 5.59
N LYS A 269 9.48 -17.72 4.57
CA LYS A 269 10.52 -18.76 4.76
C LYS A 269 11.90 -18.11 4.89
N GLU A 270 12.15 -17.07 4.09
CA GLU A 270 13.38 -16.29 4.07
C GLU A 270 12.98 -14.83 3.89
N VAL A 271 13.70 -13.93 4.53
CA VAL A 271 13.43 -12.48 4.45
C VAL A 271 14.68 -11.81 3.88
N PHE A 272 14.55 -11.24 2.68
CA PHE A 272 15.60 -10.44 2.03
C PHE A 272 15.28 -8.95 2.13
N ASP A 273 14.04 -8.57 1.85
CA ASP A 273 13.62 -7.16 1.87
C ASP A 273 12.13 -7.08 2.25
N VAL A 274 11.79 -6.27 3.23
CA VAL A 274 10.41 -6.08 3.67
C VAL A 274 9.69 -4.93 2.95
N SER A 275 10.39 -4.24 2.03
CA SER A 275 9.84 -3.10 1.30
C SER A 275 8.64 -3.52 0.44
N GLY A 276 7.50 -2.85 0.61
CA GLY A 276 6.27 -3.12 -0.15
C GLY A 276 5.48 -4.35 0.32
N ALA A 277 5.88 -4.99 1.43
CA ALA A 277 5.10 -6.09 2.01
C ALA A 277 3.70 -5.63 2.44
N GLY A 278 3.59 -4.43 3.04
CA GLY A 278 2.33 -3.79 3.40
C GLY A 278 1.40 -3.61 2.20
N ASP A 279 1.95 -3.07 1.10
CA ASP A 279 1.24 -2.85 -0.16
C ASP A 279 0.69 -4.16 -0.74
N THR A 280 1.49 -5.24 -0.64
CA THR A 280 1.06 -6.58 -1.06
C THR A 280 -0.06 -7.12 -0.18
N VAL A 281 0.00 -6.89 1.14
CA VAL A 281 -1.05 -7.31 2.08
C VAL A 281 -2.36 -6.63 1.77
N ILE A 282 -2.38 -5.30 1.61
CA ILE A 282 -3.63 -4.59 1.35
C ILE A 282 -4.21 -4.96 -0.03
N ALA A 283 -3.37 -5.10 -1.07
CA ALA A 283 -3.79 -5.53 -2.39
C ALA A 283 -4.43 -6.93 -2.37
N ALA A 284 -3.74 -7.91 -1.79
CA ALA A 284 -4.18 -9.31 -1.76
C ALA A 284 -5.42 -9.51 -0.88
N SER A 285 -5.49 -8.86 0.30
CA SER A 285 -6.66 -8.95 1.18
C SER A 285 -7.89 -8.31 0.56
N THR A 286 -7.75 -7.15 -0.11
CA THR A 286 -8.85 -6.50 -0.82
C THR A 286 -9.38 -7.38 -1.95
N LEU A 287 -8.50 -7.92 -2.79
CA LEU A 287 -8.90 -8.84 -3.87
C LEU A 287 -9.63 -10.07 -3.35
N ALA A 288 -9.14 -10.68 -2.27
CA ALA A 288 -9.75 -11.85 -1.68
C ALA A 288 -11.17 -11.56 -1.15
N LEU A 289 -11.39 -10.40 -0.52
CA LEU A 289 -12.72 -9.97 -0.06
C LEU A 289 -13.67 -9.69 -1.23
N CYS A 290 -13.19 -9.20 -2.37
CA CYS A 290 -14.00 -9.04 -3.57
C CYS A 290 -14.49 -10.36 -4.18
N VAL A 291 -13.81 -11.47 -3.89
CA VAL A 291 -14.25 -12.80 -4.31
C VAL A 291 -15.24 -13.39 -3.32
N LYS A 292 -14.97 -13.24 -2.04
CA LYS A 292 -15.80 -13.74 -0.96
C LYS A 292 -15.60 -12.90 0.29
N ASP A 293 -16.69 -12.48 0.94
CA ASP A 293 -16.64 -11.79 2.24
C ASP A 293 -16.26 -12.77 3.38
N ASP A 294 -15.01 -13.25 3.30
CA ASP A 294 -14.39 -14.15 4.28
C ASP A 294 -13.06 -13.52 4.74
N PRO A 295 -13.09 -12.73 5.81
CA PRO A 295 -11.93 -11.93 6.24
C PRO A 295 -10.76 -12.81 6.72
N VAL A 296 -11.04 -14.02 7.24
CA VAL A 296 -9.99 -14.94 7.65
C VAL A 296 -9.27 -15.49 6.43
N GLN A 297 -10.00 -15.91 5.41
CA GLN A 297 -9.41 -16.37 4.15
C GLN A 297 -8.63 -15.25 3.47
N ALA A 298 -9.16 -14.01 3.48
CA ALA A 298 -8.49 -12.85 2.91
C ALA A 298 -7.16 -12.55 3.60
N ALA A 299 -7.13 -12.60 4.93
CA ALA A 299 -5.90 -12.38 5.70
C ALA A 299 -4.88 -13.53 5.51
N GLU A 300 -5.34 -14.78 5.39
CA GLU A 300 -4.47 -15.93 5.08
C GLU A 300 -3.82 -15.78 3.69
N ILE A 301 -4.60 -15.42 2.67
CA ILE A 301 -4.09 -15.16 1.30
C ILE A 301 -3.06 -14.02 1.32
N ALA A 302 -3.37 -12.92 2.00
CA ALA A 302 -2.49 -11.78 2.13
C ALA A 302 -1.17 -12.13 2.83
N ASN A 303 -1.21 -12.97 3.87
CA ASN A 303 -0.04 -13.44 4.59
C ASN A 303 0.87 -14.32 3.71
N TYR A 304 0.30 -15.19 2.89
CA TYR A 304 1.07 -15.96 1.91
C TYR A 304 1.69 -15.05 0.83
N ALA A 305 0.93 -14.09 0.33
CA ALA A 305 1.40 -13.12 -0.66
C ALA A 305 2.59 -12.30 -0.12
N ALA A 306 2.47 -11.78 1.11
CA ALA A 306 3.56 -11.09 1.80
C ALA A 306 4.78 -12.00 1.98
N GLY A 307 4.59 -13.26 2.40
CA GLY A 307 5.67 -14.24 2.56
C GLY A 307 6.46 -14.51 1.28
N VAL A 308 5.82 -14.44 0.10
CA VAL A 308 6.51 -14.52 -1.20
C VAL A 308 7.31 -13.25 -1.48
N VAL A 309 6.74 -12.08 -1.23
CA VAL A 309 7.35 -10.79 -1.59
C VAL A 309 8.57 -10.50 -0.74
N VAL A 310 8.55 -10.75 0.57
CA VAL A 310 9.70 -10.50 1.46
C VAL A 310 10.91 -11.37 1.14
N GLY A 311 10.72 -12.47 0.39
CA GLY A 311 11.80 -13.29 -0.16
C GLY A 311 12.44 -12.73 -1.44
N LYS A 312 12.05 -11.53 -1.90
CA LYS A 312 12.57 -10.87 -3.11
C LYS A 312 13.29 -9.57 -2.74
N LEU A 313 14.15 -9.07 -3.61
CA LEU A 313 14.85 -7.79 -3.41
C LEU A 313 14.02 -6.62 -3.94
N GLY A 314 13.98 -5.53 -3.18
CA GLY A 314 13.29 -4.29 -3.51
C GLY A 314 11.76 -4.40 -3.42
N THR A 315 11.06 -3.36 -3.90
CA THR A 315 9.60 -3.35 -4.00
C THR A 315 9.15 -4.34 -5.09
N ALA A 316 9.04 -5.61 -4.73
CA ALA A 316 8.63 -6.69 -5.61
C ALA A 316 7.12 -6.94 -5.54
N THR A 317 6.55 -7.60 -6.55
CA THR A 317 5.16 -8.05 -6.57
C THR A 317 5.10 -9.59 -6.55
N VAL A 318 3.91 -10.12 -6.25
CA VAL A 318 3.63 -11.55 -6.32
C VAL A 318 2.65 -11.83 -7.46
N THR A 319 2.97 -12.81 -8.29
CA THR A 319 2.04 -13.29 -9.32
C THR A 319 1.06 -14.30 -8.75
N ALA A 320 -0.09 -14.48 -9.42
CA ALA A 320 -1.07 -15.49 -9.02
C ALA A 320 -0.46 -16.90 -8.97
N ASP A 321 0.44 -17.23 -9.91
CA ASP A 321 1.11 -18.54 -9.94
C ASP A 321 2.11 -18.72 -8.80
N GLU A 322 2.91 -17.69 -8.47
CA GLU A 322 3.81 -17.71 -7.31
C GLU A 322 3.02 -17.89 -6.01
N LEU A 323 1.91 -17.14 -5.86
CA LEU A 323 1.03 -17.25 -4.71
C LEU A 323 0.45 -18.66 -4.59
N LYS A 324 -0.06 -19.24 -5.68
CA LYS A 324 -0.55 -20.63 -5.71
C LYS A 324 0.54 -21.64 -5.35
N ASN A 325 1.77 -21.42 -5.80
CA ASN A 325 2.89 -22.31 -5.45
C ASN A 325 3.27 -22.21 -3.97
N ALA A 326 3.16 -21.03 -3.36
CA ALA A 326 3.39 -20.84 -1.93
C ALA A 326 2.31 -21.50 -1.04
N LEU A 327 1.11 -21.72 -1.60
CA LEU A 327 -0.01 -22.38 -0.93
C LEU A 327 0.07 -23.91 -0.95
N LYS A 328 0.97 -24.50 -1.74
CA LYS A 328 1.25 -25.94 -1.77
C LYS A 328 2.15 -26.36 -0.62
#